data_79a5948843ce4d263ee703cde6fa97f2
#
_entry.id   79a5948843ce4d263ee703cde6fa97f2
#
_cell.length_a   1.000
_cell.length_b   1.000
_cell.length_c   1.000
_cell.angle_alpha   90.00
_cell.angle_beta   90.00
_cell.angle_gamma   90.00
#
_symmetry.space_group_name_H-M   'P 1'
#
loop_
_entity.id
_entity.type
_entity.pdbx_description
1 polymer ?
#
loop_
_entity_poly.entity_id
_entity_poly.type
_entity_poly.pdbx_seq_one_letter_code
_entity_poly.pdbx_strand_id
1 'polypeptide(L)'
;MTHRTESSTTSRRRAPRRLAVLAAVAVALVVALGACTPESNRATALVNESRAANGLPALGVNIDLYLIAQGYSGTLANDGYLHHRTNLAEGLGYPWVKLGENIGKGGSLEQIQNAFMASPAHRDNILDPSFDAIGVGVTRDANGVYWVVQEFMNQP
;
A
#
# COMPACT_ATOMS: atom_id res chain seq x y z
N MET A 1 -1.70 54.78 61.99
CA MET A 1 -2.52 54.11 60.97
C MET A 1 -1.60 53.56 59.86
N THR A 2 -1.28 52.30 59.94
CA THR A 2 -0.34 51.64 59.05
C THR A 2 -1.14 50.67 58.22
N HIS A 3 -1.26 50.93 56.90
CA HIS A 3 -1.85 50.05 55.93
C HIS A 3 -0.80 49.04 55.45
N ARG A 4 -1.08 47.75 55.65
CA ARG A 4 -0.30 46.61 55.20
C ARG A 4 -0.93 46.09 53.88
N THR A 5 -0.22 46.23 52.81
CA THR A 5 -0.61 45.65 51.50
C THR A 5 -0.12 44.22 51.45
N GLU A 6 -1.05 43.27 51.34
CA GLU A 6 -0.76 41.82 51.02
C GLU A 6 -0.57 41.61 49.54
N SER A 7 0.62 41.08 49.20
CA SER A 7 0.94 40.68 47.82
C SER A 7 0.52 39.24 47.62
N SER A 8 -0.48 39.01 46.78
CA SER A 8 -0.93 37.69 46.32
C SER A 8 -0.03 37.14 45.21
N THR A 9 0.77 36.12 45.56
CA THR A 9 1.64 35.45 44.61
C THR A 9 0.87 34.28 43.96
N THR A 10 0.41 34.45 42.72
CA THR A 10 -0.23 33.39 41.92
C THR A 10 0.81 32.43 41.38
N SER A 11 0.94 31.27 42.00
CA SER A 11 1.79 30.18 41.51
C SER A 11 1.16 29.54 40.25
N ARG A 12 1.69 29.87 39.07
CA ARG A 12 1.39 29.16 37.80
C ARG A 12 2.07 27.80 37.82
N ARG A 13 1.32 26.74 38.05
CA ARG A 13 1.75 25.35 37.88
C ARG A 13 2.03 25.09 36.41
N ARG A 14 3.29 24.94 36.03
CA ARG A 14 3.69 24.47 34.70
C ARG A 14 3.36 22.98 34.58
N ALA A 15 2.44 22.62 33.67
CA ALA A 15 2.17 21.25 33.31
C ALA A 15 3.41 20.59 32.69
N PRO A 16 3.70 19.32 32.99
CA PRO A 16 4.92 18.66 32.51
C PRO A 16 4.90 18.46 31.00
N ARG A 17 5.81 19.11 30.31
CA ARG A 17 6.08 18.99 28.87
C ARG A 17 6.26 17.54 28.38
N ARG A 18 6.48 16.59 29.29
CA ARG A 18 6.76 15.18 29.00
C ARG A 18 5.53 14.40 28.54
N LEU A 19 4.32 14.76 28.97
CA LEU A 19 3.06 14.10 28.56
C LEU A 19 2.65 14.44 27.11
N ALA A 20 2.93 15.65 26.64
CA ALA A 20 2.60 16.07 25.28
C ALA A 20 3.47 15.38 24.21
N VAL A 21 4.74 15.07 24.52
CA VAL A 21 5.66 14.38 23.61
C VAL A 21 5.28 12.91 23.44
N LEU A 22 4.85 12.24 24.52
CA LEU A 22 4.43 10.82 24.45
C LEU A 22 3.11 10.64 23.67
N ALA A 23 2.17 11.58 23.77
CA ALA A 23 0.93 11.54 23.01
C ALA A 23 1.17 11.78 21.50
N ALA A 24 2.09 12.66 21.13
CA ALA A 24 2.43 12.93 19.73
C ALA A 24 3.14 11.74 19.06
N VAL A 25 4.01 11.02 19.78
CA VAL A 25 4.69 9.82 19.28
C VAL A 25 3.71 8.66 19.12
N ALA A 26 2.75 8.48 20.04
CA ALA A 26 1.74 7.42 19.95
C ALA A 26 0.77 7.64 18.75
N VAL A 27 0.38 8.88 18.45
CA VAL A 27 -0.47 9.20 17.30
C VAL A 27 0.27 9.01 15.98
N ALA A 28 1.57 9.36 15.90
CA ALA A 28 2.37 9.12 14.70
C ALA A 28 2.59 7.62 14.42
N LEU A 29 2.69 6.78 15.46
CA LEU A 29 2.89 5.34 15.31
C LEU A 29 1.61 4.60 14.86
N VAL A 30 0.42 5.08 15.27
CA VAL A 30 -0.88 4.46 14.88
C VAL A 30 -1.22 4.74 13.42
N VAL A 31 -0.75 5.84 12.83
CA VAL A 31 -0.95 6.14 11.40
C VAL A 31 -0.03 5.30 10.48
N ALA A 32 1.05 4.73 11.02
CA ALA A 32 1.99 3.91 10.24
C ALA A 32 1.61 2.42 10.15
N LEU A 33 0.58 1.96 10.88
CA LEU A 33 0.25 0.54 11.03
C LEU A 33 -1.04 0.14 10.29
N GLY A 34 -1.24 0.52 9.04
CA GLY A 34 -2.37 -0.08 8.35
C GLY A 34 -2.90 0.53 7.06
N ALA A 35 -2.19 1.41 6.40
CA ALA A 35 -2.63 1.91 5.10
C ALA A 35 -1.64 1.49 4.01
N CYS A 36 -2.14 0.86 2.93
CA CYS A 36 -1.42 0.78 1.67
C CYS A 36 -0.94 2.18 1.27
N THR A 37 0.19 2.28 0.59
CA THR A 37 0.68 3.58 0.12
C THR A 37 -0.35 4.25 -0.82
N PRO A 38 -0.37 5.59 -0.94
CA PRO A 38 -1.24 6.27 -1.89
C PRO A 38 -1.07 5.74 -3.33
N GLU A 39 0.16 5.42 -3.72
CA GLU A 39 0.48 4.85 -5.03
C GLU A 39 -0.11 3.44 -5.20
N SER A 40 0.01 2.58 -4.18
CA SER A 40 -0.58 1.24 -4.19
C SER A 40 -2.11 1.30 -4.24
N ASN A 41 -2.73 2.24 -3.51
CA ASN A 41 -4.17 2.47 -3.57
C ASN A 41 -4.60 2.94 -4.96
N ARG A 42 -3.86 3.87 -5.59
CA ARG A 42 -4.15 4.32 -6.96
C ARG A 42 -4.00 3.19 -7.96
N ALA A 43 -2.93 2.39 -7.87
CA ALA A 43 -2.71 1.24 -8.76
C ALA A 43 -3.82 0.19 -8.62
N THR A 44 -4.27 -0.10 -7.39
CA THR A 44 -5.42 -0.98 -7.14
C THR A 44 -6.71 -0.42 -7.76
N ALA A 45 -6.95 0.88 -7.63
CA ALA A 45 -8.10 1.54 -8.24
C ALA A 45 -8.10 1.39 -9.77
N LEU A 46 -6.94 1.55 -10.43
CA LEU A 46 -6.79 1.38 -11.88
C LEU A 46 -7.14 -0.05 -12.34
N VAL A 47 -6.75 -1.08 -11.56
CA VAL A 47 -7.17 -2.46 -11.83
C VAL A 47 -8.69 -2.57 -11.75
N ASN A 48 -9.31 -2.07 -10.68
CA ASN A 48 -10.75 -2.16 -10.48
C ASN A 48 -11.54 -1.31 -11.48
N GLU A 49 -11.03 -0.17 -11.93
CA GLU A 49 -11.56 0.61 -13.05
C GLU A 49 -11.56 -0.22 -14.35
N SER A 50 -10.47 -0.94 -14.63
CA SER A 50 -10.37 -1.82 -15.81
C SER A 50 -11.35 -2.98 -15.73
N ARG A 51 -11.54 -3.59 -14.56
CA ARG A 51 -12.52 -4.66 -14.33
C ARG A 51 -13.95 -4.15 -14.50
N ALA A 52 -14.30 -3.02 -13.90
CA ALA A 52 -15.62 -2.41 -14.02
C ALA A 52 -15.96 -2.07 -15.49
N ALA A 53 -15.00 -1.54 -16.26
CA ALA A 53 -15.17 -1.26 -17.69
C ALA A 53 -15.42 -2.53 -18.53
N ASN A 54 -15.10 -3.72 -17.99
CA ASN A 54 -15.37 -5.04 -18.61
C ASN A 54 -16.49 -5.82 -17.90
N GLY A 55 -17.30 -5.16 -17.04
CA GLY A 55 -18.46 -5.78 -16.39
C GLY A 55 -18.13 -6.74 -15.25
N LEU A 56 -16.93 -6.69 -14.71
CA LEU A 56 -16.48 -7.55 -13.62
C LEU A 56 -16.57 -6.83 -12.26
N PRO A 57 -16.82 -7.58 -11.17
CA PRO A 57 -16.78 -7.02 -9.83
C PRO A 57 -15.37 -6.57 -9.45
N ALA A 58 -15.28 -5.57 -8.56
CA ALA A 58 -14.00 -5.15 -8.01
C ALA A 58 -13.38 -6.26 -7.15
N LEU A 59 -12.04 -6.35 -7.18
CA LEU A 59 -11.26 -7.19 -6.28
C LEU A 59 -11.14 -6.53 -4.91
N GLY A 60 -11.26 -7.32 -3.85
CA GLY A 60 -10.98 -6.90 -2.47
C GLY A 60 -9.48 -6.80 -2.22
N VAL A 61 -9.06 -5.79 -1.45
CA VAL A 61 -7.66 -5.70 -1.02
C VAL A 61 -7.37 -6.77 0.03
N ASN A 62 -6.35 -7.59 -0.23
CA ASN A 62 -5.81 -8.54 0.73
C ASN A 62 -4.47 -8.02 1.24
N ILE A 63 -4.33 -7.89 2.56
CA ILE A 63 -3.17 -7.25 3.18
C ILE A 63 -1.89 -8.08 3.03
N ASP A 64 -1.98 -9.41 3.04
CA ASP A 64 -0.81 -10.26 2.89
C ASP A 64 -0.30 -10.21 1.46
N LEU A 65 -1.19 -10.24 0.45
CA LEU A 65 -0.82 -10.01 -0.94
C LEU A 65 -0.21 -8.62 -1.14
N TYR A 66 -0.76 -7.59 -0.48
CA TYR A 66 -0.19 -6.25 -0.53
C TYR A 66 1.25 -6.22 0.02
N LEU A 67 1.49 -6.83 1.20
CA LEU A 67 2.81 -6.85 1.82
C LEU A 67 3.83 -7.61 0.96
N ILE A 68 3.42 -8.73 0.38
CA ILE A 68 4.22 -9.51 -0.58
C ILE A 68 4.55 -8.66 -1.81
N ALA A 69 3.54 -8.10 -2.46
CA ALA A 69 3.71 -7.28 -3.66
C ALA A 69 4.58 -6.04 -3.39
N GLN A 70 4.38 -5.37 -2.23
CA GLN A 70 5.16 -4.20 -1.84
C GLN A 70 6.63 -4.53 -1.62
N GLY A 71 6.93 -5.63 -0.92
CA GLY A 71 8.31 -6.11 -0.75
C GLY A 71 8.95 -6.45 -2.09
N TYR A 72 8.19 -7.14 -2.97
CA TYR A 72 8.71 -7.56 -4.26
C TYR A 72 8.92 -6.41 -5.25
N SER A 73 8.05 -5.39 -5.24
CA SER A 73 8.28 -4.18 -6.03
C SER A 73 9.59 -3.47 -5.66
N GLY A 74 9.96 -3.48 -4.37
CA GLY A 74 11.26 -3.01 -3.88
C GLY A 74 12.43 -3.85 -4.37
N THR A 75 12.28 -5.18 -4.38
CA THR A 75 13.29 -6.10 -4.93
C THR A 75 13.54 -5.81 -6.41
N LEU A 76 12.48 -5.72 -7.24
CA LEU A 76 12.60 -5.41 -8.66
C LEU A 76 13.27 -4.06 -8.93
N ALA A 77 12.95 -3.04 -8.11
CA ALA A 77 13.58 -1.72 -8.19
C ALA A 77 15.09 -1.77 -7.89
N ASN A 78 15.51 -2.56 -6.89
CA ASN A 78 16.90 -2.76 -6.52
C ASN A 78 17.67 -3.56 -7.57
N ASP A 79 17.06 -4.60 -8.13
CA ASP A 79 17.66 -5.45 -9.16
C ASP A 79 17.79 -4.74 -10.51
N GLY A 80 16.91 -3.74 -10.77
CA GLY A 80 16.93 -2.93 -11.99
C GLY A 80 16.30 -3.59 -13.21
N TYR A 81 15.75 -4.81 -13.10
CA TYR A 81 15.09 -5.54 -14.18
C TYR A 81 13.84 -6.29 -13.69
N LEU A 82 12.92 -6.61 -14.62
CA LEU A 82 11.69 -7.34 -14.32
C LEU A 82 11.92 -8.85 -14.38
N HIS A 83 11.52 -9.55 -13.33
CA HIS A 83 11.47 -11.02 -13.29
C HIS A 83 10.33 -11.45 -12.37
N HIS A 84 9.64 -12.54 -12.70
CA HIS A 84 8.56 -13.08 -11.90
C HIS A 84 9.10 -13.81 -10.66
N ARG A 85 8.27 -13.84 -9.60
CA ARG A 85 8.53 -14.70 -8.45
C ARG A 85 8.52 -16.17 -8.87
N THR A 86 9.46 -16.94 -8.35
CA THR A 86 9.54 -18.39 -8.63
C THR A 86 8.47 -19.20 -7.89
N ASN A 87 7.94 -18.66 -6.79
CA ASN A 87 6.88 -19.25 -5.99
C ASN A 87 5.90 -18.16 -5.52
N LEU A 88 4.75 -18.04 -6.17
CA LEU A 88 3.74 -17.04 -5.82
C LEU A 88 3.07 -17.32 -4.47
N ALA A 89 3.08 -18.58 -3.99
CA ALA A 89 2.50 -18.95 -2.69
C ALA A 89 3.41 -18.64 -1.51
N GLU A 90 4.67 -18.27 -1.74
CA GLU A 90 5.59 -17.93 -0.66
C GLU A 90 5.11 -16.70 0.11
N GLY A 91 5.00 -16.86 1.44
CA GLY A 91 4.50 -15.82 2.33
C GLY A 91 2.99 -15.88 2.60
N LEU A 92 2.22 -16.74 1.90
CA LEU A 92 0.82 -16.97 2.21
C LEU A 92 0.69 -18.05 3.29
N GLY A 93 0.02 -17.72 4.40
CA GLY A 93 -0.19 -18.61 5.53
C GLY A 93 -1.55 -19.33 5.55
N TYR A 94 -2.33 -19.28 4.45
CA TYR A 94 -3.69 -19.82 4.36
C TYR A 94 -3.97 -20.40 2.95
N PRO A 95 -5.04 -21.23 2.81
CA PRO A 95 -5.39 -21.84 1.53
C PRO A 95 -5.75 -20.82 0.45
N TRP A 96 -5.45 -21.17 -0.77
CA TRP A 96 -5.81 -20.45 -1.98
C TRP A 96 -6.21 -21.46 -3.07
N VAL A 97 -6.97 -21.03 -4.07
CA VAL A 97 -7.38 -21.85 -5.22
C VAL A 97 -6.54 -21.52 -6.43
N LYS A 98 -6.29 -20.24 -6.68
CA LYS A 98 -5.54 -19.74 -7.83
C LYS A 98 -4.75 -18.50 -7.45
N LEU A 99 -3.56 -18.38 -7.99
CA LEU A 99 -2.69 -17.20 -7.87
C LEU A 99 -2.31 -16.68 -9.26
N GLY A 100 -2.04 -15.39 -9.36
CA GLY A 100 -1.54 -14.73 -10.56
C GLY A 100 -0.68 -13.53 -10.21
N GLU A 101 0.26 -13.19 -11.07
CA GLU A 101 1.16 -12.05 -10.89
C GLU A 101 1.28 -11.24 -12.19
N ASN A 102 1.21 -9.92 -12.06
CA ASN A 102 1.65 -8.99 -13.10
C ASN A 102 2.77 -8.14 -12.55
N ILE A 103 3.82 -7.95 -13.34
CA ILE A 103 4.93 -7.05 -13.00
C ILE A 103 5.19 -6.07 -14.14
N GLY A 104 5.51 -4.83 -13.81
CA GLY A 104 5.78 -3.80 -14.80
C GLY A 104 6.54 -2.62 -14.24
N LYS A 105 7.14 -1.83 -15.13
CA LYS A 105 7.78 -0.56 -14.79
C LYS A 105 7.49 0.52 -15.82
N GLY A 106 7.45 1.78 -15.38
CA GLY A 106 7.17 2.91 -16.28
C GLY A 106 7.18 4.26 -15.58
N GLY A 107 6.88 5.29 -16.34
CA GLY A 107 6.88 6.69 -15.87
C GLY A 107 5.64 7.08 -15.06
N SER A 108 4.52 6.33 -15.17
CA SER A 108 3.31 6.54 -14.38
C SER A 108 2.53 5.26 -14.19
N LEU A 109 1.66 5.22 -13.16
CA LEU A 109 0.80 4.08 -12.87
C LEU A 109 -0.22 3.83 -13.98
N GLU A 110 -0.77 4.89 -14.56
CA GLU A 110 -1.70 4.83 -15.69
C GLU A 110 -1.04 4.23 -16.93
N GLN A 111 0.19 4.64 -17.24
CA GLN A 111 0.97 4.07 -18.35
C GLN A 111 1.18 2.57 -18.17
N ILE A 112 1.55 2.14 -16.95
CA ILE A 112 1.79 0.73 -16.64
C ILE A 112 0.48 -0.06 -16.74
N GLN A 113 -0.63 0.44 -16.19
CA GLN A 113 -1.93 -0.22 -16.28
C GLN A 113 -2.40 -0.37 -17.74
N ASN A 114 -2.22 0.68 -18.55
CA ASN A 114 -2.54 0.61 -19.98
C ASN A 114 -1.68 -0.43 -20.71
N ALA A 115 -0.40 -0.53 -20.37
CA ALA A 115 0.49 -1.56 -20.92
C ALA A 115 0.06 -2.97 -20.49
N PHE A 116 -0.35 -3.17 -19.24
CA PHE A 116 -0.90 -4.44 -18.78
C PHE A 116 -2.16 -4.82 -19.56
N MET A 117 -3.09 -3.88 -19.76
CA MET A 117 -4.33 -4.13 -20.51
C MET A 117 -4.09 -4.36 -22.01
N ALA A 118 -3.00 -3.86 -22.57
CA ALA A 118 -2.59 -4.11 -23.94
C ALA A 118 -1.87 -5.46 -24.13
N SER A 119 -1.38 -6.07 -23.06
CA SER A 119 -0.68 -7.36 -23.07
C SER A 119 -1.65 -8.51 -22.75
N PRO A 120 -1.87 -9.50 -23.61
CA PRO A 120 -2.81 -10.59 -23.35
C PRO A 120 -2.59 -11.27 -22.00
N ALA A 121 -1.35 -11.69 -21.69
CA ALA A 121 -1.06 -12.42 -20.45
C ALA A 121 -1.38 -11.60 -19.18
N HIS A 122 -1.03 -10.31 -19.15
CA HIS A 122 -1.32 -9.44 -18.01
C HIS A 122 -2.81 -9.11 -17.93
N ARG A 123 -3.45 -8.86 -19.08
CA ARG A 123 -4.88 -8.58 -19.17
C ARG A 123 -5.70 -9.76 -18.67
N ASP A 124 -5.32 -11.00 -19.02
CA ASP A 124 -5.99 -12.21 -18.60
C ASP A 124 -6.02 -12.33 -17.06
N ASN A 125 -4.94 -11.96 -16.35
CA ASN A 125 -4.96 -11.88 -14.90
C ASN A 125 -5.92 -10.79 -14.39
N ILE A 126 -5.90 -9.58 -14.96
CA ILE A 126 -6.75 -8.47 -14.53
C ILE A 126 -8.23 -8.79 -14.73
N LEU A 127 -8.58 -9.45 -15.83
CA LEU A 127 -9.98 -9.72 -16.21
C LEU A 127 -10.44 -11.15 -15.86
N ASP A 128 -9.64 -11.92 -15.14
CA ASP A 128 -10.07 -13.24 -14.67
C ASP A 128 -11.26 -13.10 -13.69
N PRO A 129 -12.42 -13.67 -14.01
CA PRO A 129 -13.59 -13.58 -13.15
C PRO A 129 -13.48 -14.46 -11.89
N SER A 130 -12.52 -15.39 -11.84
CA SER A 130 -12.31 -16.25 -10.69
C SER A 130 -11.54 -15.57 -9.55
N PHE A 131 -10.77 -14.53 -9.83
CA PHE A 131 -10.09 -13.78 -8.76
C PHE A 131 -11.07 -12.92 -7.98
N ASP A 132 -10.90 -12.87 -6.65
CA ASP A 132 -11.69 -12.08 -5.70
C ASP A 132 -10.84 -11.17 -4.84
N ALA A 133 -9.53 -11.41 -4.77
CA ALA A 133 -8.60 -10.62 -3.96
C ALA A 133 -7.38 -10.15 -4.76
N ILE A 134 -6.83 -9.00 -4.32
CA ILE A 134 -5.64 -8.38 -4.92
C ILE A 134 -4.76 -7.73 -3.85
N GLY A 135 -3.45 -7.78 -4.07
CA GLY A 135 -2.47 -6.91 -3.44
C GLY A 135 -1.63 -6.20 -4.49
N VAL A 136 -1.47 -4.89 -4.39
CA VAL A 136 -0.63 -4.13 -5.32
C VAL A 136 0.49 -3.44 -4.57
N GLY A 137 1.73 -3.76 -4.94
CA GLY A 137 2.94 -3.11 -4.46
C GLY A 137 3.48 -2.12 -5.47
N VAL A 138 3.90 -0.96 -4.99
CA VAL A 138 4.49 0.09 -5.82
C VAL A 138 5.74 0.64 -5.16
N THR A 139 6.86 0.60 -5.87
CA THR A 139 8.10 1.27 -5.49
C THR A 139 8.48 2.28 -6.56
N ARG A 140 8.86 3.48 -6.15
CA ARG A 140 9.42 4.50 -7.05
C ARG A 140 10.92 4.59 -6.79
N ASP A 141 11.73 4.35 -7.82
CA ASP A 141 13.19 4.42 -7.70
C ASP A 141 13.73 5.85 -7.71
N ALA A 142 15.04 6.01 -7.50
CA ALA A 142 15.71 7.31 -7.48
C ALA A 142 15.64 8.06 -8.83
N ASN A 143 15.41 7.36 -9.92
CA ASN A 143 15.22 7.93 -11.26
C ASN A 143 13.76 8.33 -11.53
N GLY A 144 12.88 8.10 -10.56
CA GLY A 144 11.45 8.41 -10.67
C GLY A 144 10.64 7.36 -11.42
N VAL A 145 11.22 6.19 -11.73
CA VAL A 145 10.53 5.07 -12.39
C VAL A 145 9.69 4.31 -11.37
N TYR A 146 8.43 4.05 -11.70
CA TYR A 146 7.55 3.20 -10.92
C TYR A 146 7.78 1.72 -11.26
N TRP A 147 7.88 0.89 -10.21
CA TRP A 147 7.94 -0.56 -10.27
C TRP A 147 6.67 -1.09 -9.62
N VAL A 148 5.85 -1.82 -10.36
CA VAL A 148 4.52 -2.26 -9.94
C VAL A 148 4.46 -3.78 -9.97
N VAL A 149 3.95 -4.34 -8.87
CA VAL A 149 3.61 -5.76 -8.73
C VAL A 149 2.13 -5.85 -8.38
N GLN A 150 1.36 -6.64 -9.12
CA GLN A 150 -0.04 -6.96 -8.85
C GLN A 150 -0.10 -8.46 -8.55
N GLU A 151 -0.45 -8.83 -7.31
CA GLU A 151 -0.68 -10.20 -6.88
C GLU A 151 -2.18 -10.46 -6.81
N PHE A 152 -2.65 -11.47 -7.53
CA PHE A 152 -4.06 -11.86 -7.60
C PHE A 152 -4.28 -13.19 -6.90
N MET A 153 -5.46 -13.34 -6.29
CA MET A 153 -5.84 -14.60 -5.63
C MET A 153 -7.33 -14.87 -5.81
N ASN A 154 -7.62 -16.17 -5.99
CA ASN A 154 -8.93 -16.75 -5.72
C ASN A 154 -8.86 -17.44 -4.36
N GLN A 155 -9.68 -16.98 -3.42
CA GLN A 155 -9.82 -17.58 -2.09
C GLN A 155 -10.75 -18.80 -2.15
N PRO A 156 -10.61 -19.79 -1.23
CA PRO A 156 -11.50 -20.96 -1.16
C PRO A 156 -12.95 -20.60 -0.87
#